data_1a3f40795929c3350f9eae1672a60fcc
#
_entry.id   1a3f40795929c3350f9eae1672a60fcc
#
_cell.length_a   1.000
_cell.length_b   1.000
_cell.length_c   1.000
_cell.angle_alpha   90.00
_cell.angle_beta   90.00
_cell.angle_gamma   90.00
#
_symmetry.space_group_name_H-M   'P 1'
#
loop_
_entity.id
_entity.type
_entity.pdbx_description
1 polymer ?
#
loop_
_entity_poly.entity_id
_entity_poly.type
_entity_poly.pdbx_seq_one_letter_code
_entity_poly.pdbx_strand_id
1 'polypeptide(L)'
;MKNMKKTFFLAGFFGVLALSSCVSLSEHESLQAKYDQTAKQYRLTLQERDELRESNATLTKTNNALTSDYNELTAAKQRCDGTVDSLTRRIEQMRHHYDTTMENYTQQVAGKNRDLTRAQNLLSARTKELNDKERELEQKETELRVQQESFLLQRSELIAKQQELEQQQAATRAELESLRNSVTNALVGFADKGLKVETKEGKVYVSMENKLMFASGSWTVSKEGTNAIKELAKVLEEDTTLNIMVEGHTDNDAYRGTSSVKDNWDLSVMRATSIVKLLMQHGKNINPARIEACGHGEYAPKASNSTPEGKAANRRTEIILTPNLNKLLHEVKQ
;
A
#
# COMPACT_ATOMS: atom_id res chain seq x y z
N MET A 1 7.55 76.65 -17.58
CA MET A 1 6.95 76.00 -18.77
C MET A 1 7.18 74.49 -18.86
N LYS A 2 7.66 73.80 -17.82
CA LYS A 2 8.01 72.33 -17.88
C LYS A 2 6.93 71.40 -17.29
N ASN A 3 5.94 71.98 -16.60
CA ASN A 3 4.91 71.17 -15.91
C ASN A 3 3.57 71.02 -16.63
N MET A 4 3.36 71.86 -17.67
CA MET A 4 2.07 71.84 -18.41
C MET A 4 1.99 70.69 -19.46
N LYS A 5 3.12 70.22 -19.95
CA LYS A 5 3.14 69.13 -20.93
C LYS A 5 2.93 67.73 -20.30
N LYS A 6 3.21 67.58 -18.99
CA LYS A 6 3.01 66.23 -18.26
C LYS A 6 1.54 66.00 -17.91
N THR A 7 0.79 67.12 -17.62
CA THR A 7 -0.65 67.01 -17.30
C THR A 7 -1.51 66.71 -18.53
N PHE A 8 -1.11 67.23 -19.69
CA PHE A 8 -1.84 66.88 -20.91
C PHE A 8 -1.64 65.48 -21.41
N PHE A 9 -0.46 64.90 -21.17
CA PHE A 9 -0.18 63.50 -21.54
C PHE A 9 -0.87 62.53 -20.60
N LEU A 10 -1.03 62.92 -19.31
CA LEU A 10 -1.74 62.07 -18.32
C LEU A 10 -3.25 62.11 -18.55
N ALA A 11 -3.80 63.26 -18.96
CA ALA A 11 -5.23 63.38 -19.30
C ALA A 11 -5.60 62.61 -20.59
N GLY A 12 -4.71 62.61 -21.59
CA GLY A 12 -4.87 61.78 -22.79
C GLY A 12 -4.79 60.30 -22.56
N PHE A 13 -3.92 59.90 -21.65
CA PHE A 13 -3.78 58.48 -21.28
C PHE A 13 -4.98 57.96 -20.45
N PHE A 14 -5.52 58.82 -19.58
CA PHE A 14 -6.75 58.48 -18.84
C PHE A 14 -7.99 58.45 -19.76
N GLY A 15 -8.05 59.34 -20.78
CA GLY A 15 -9.12 59.32 -21.75
C GLY A 15 -9.13 58.08 -22.64
N VAL A 16 -7.96 57.62 -23.05
CA VAL A 16 -7.82 56.38 -23.85
C VAL A 16 -8.09 55.13 -23.01
N LEU A 17 -7.71 55.14 -21.73
CA LEU A 17 -8.07 54.07 -20.81
C LEU A 17 -9.57 54.03 -20.48
N ALA A 18 -10.25 55.18 -20.45
CA ALA A 18 -11.69 55.22 -20.23
C ALA A 18 -12.51 54.81 -21.47
N LEU A 19 -11.94 54.95 -22.67
CA LEU A 19 -12.61 54.54 -23.92
C LEU A 19 -12.35 53.07 -24.27
N SER A 20 -11.28 52.49 -23.73
CA SER A 20 -11.01 51.03 -23.89
C SER A 20 -11.80 50.17 -22.88
N SER A 21 -12.54 50.78 -21.96
CA SER A 21 -13.32 50.05 -20.96
C SER A 21 -14.81 49.88 -21.31
N CYS A 22 -15.22 50.27 -22.54
CA CYS A 22 -16.54 49.88 -23.02
C CYS A 22 -16.50 48.48 -23.64
N VAL A 23 -16.13 47.52 -22.84
CA VAL A 23 -16.52 46.16 -23.11
C VAL A 23 -18.05 46.13 -23.07
N SER A 24 -18.69 45.66 -24.13
CA SER A 24 -20.15 45.56 -24.14
C SER A 24 -20.60 44.75 -22.89
N LEU A 25 -21.71 45.12 -22.31
CA LEU A 25 -22.22 44.45 -21.11
C LEU A 25 -22.24 42.92 -21.33
N SER A 26 -22.55 42.51 -22.56
CA SER A 26 -22.54 41.10 -22.95
C SER A 26 -21.13 40.47 -22.99
N GLU A 27 -20.10 41.25 -23.36
CA GLU A 27 -18.70 40.75 -23.31
C GLU A 27 -18.17 40.72 -21.87
N HIS A 28 -18.56 41.69 -21.03
CA HIS A 28 -18.24 41.70 -19.62
C HIS A 28 -18.93 40.54 -18.89
N GLU A 29 -20.23 40.31 -19.14
CA GLU A 29 -20.98 39.19 -18.62
C GLU A 29 -20.39 37.85 -19.11
N SER A 30 -19.98 37.77 -20.38
CA SER A 30 -19.30 36.60 -20.94
C SER A 30 -17.93 36.36 -20.29
N LEU A 31 -17.17 37.45 -20.06
CA LEU A 31 -15.87 37.37 -19.39
C LEU A 31 -16.02 37.03 -17.91
N GLN A 32 -17.00 37.61 -17.24
CA GLN A 32 -17.37 37.33 -15.87
C GLN A 32 -17.81 35.85 -15.74
N ALA A 33 -18.66 35.38 -16.66
CA ALA A 33 -19.08 33.97 -16.68
C ALA A 33 -17.89 33.00 -16.91
N LYS A 34 -16.95 33.40 -17.80
CA LYS A 34 -15.70 32.62 -18.01
C LYS A 34 -14.81 32.67 -16.78
N TYR A 35 -14.71 33.84 -16.11
CA TYR A 35 -13.95 33.96 -14.85
C TYR A 35 -14.56 33.08 -13.76
N ASP A 36 -15.89 33.16 -13.58
CA ASP A 36 -16.60 32.35 -12.57
C ASP A 36 -16.52 30.85 -12.89
N GLN A 37 -16.60 30.50 -14.18
CA GLN A 37 -16.40 29.12 -14.64
C GLN A 37 -14.96 28.66 -14.37
N THR A 38 -13.96 29.49 -14.66
CA THR A 38 -12.55 29.19 -14.42
C THR A 38 -12.24 29.12 -12.92
N ALA A 39 -12.82 30.03 -12.12
CA ALA A 39 -12.69 30.05 -10.67
C ALA A 39 -13.37 28.81 -10.03
N LYS A 40 -14.51 28.39 -10.58
CA LYS A 40 -15.18 27.15 -10.19
C LYS A 40 -14.33 25.93 -10.57
N GLN A 41 -13.77 25.92 -11.78
CA GLN A 41 -12.86 24.88 -12.24
C GLN A 41 -11.60 24.82 -11.38
N TYR A 42 -11.02 25.98 -11.04
CA TYR A 42 -9.85 26.08 -10.16
C TYR A 42 -10.13 25.55 -8.74
N ARG A 43 -11.31 25.87 -8.17
CA ARG A 43 -11.70 25.31 -6.86
C ARG A 43 -11.92 23.80 -6.92
N LEU A 44 -12.55 23.30 -7.99
CA LEU A 44 -12.71 21.86 -8.21
C LEU A 44 -11.34 21.18 -8.35
N THR A 45 -10.41 21.81 -9.09
CA THR A 45 -9.04 21.27 -9.26
C THR A 45 -8.24 21.30 -7.95
N LEU A 46 -8.48 22.28 -7.07
CA LEU A 46 -7.88 22.33 -5.73
C LEU A 46 -8.45 21.24 -4.82
N GLN A 47 -9.76 21.06 -4.87
CA GLN A 47 -10.43 20.00 -4.10
C GLN A 47 -9.98 18.62 -4.60
N GLU A 48 -9.95 18.44 -5.92
CA GLU A 48 -9.42 17.23 -6.56
C GLU A 48 -7.93 16.98 -6.22
N ARG A 49 -7.14 18.07 -6.11
CA ARG A 49 -5.73 17.98 -5.64
C ARG A 49 -5.64 17.53 -4.18
N ASP A 50 -6.54 17.99 -3.32
CA ASP A 50 -6.51 17.67 -1.89
C ASP A 50 -7.07 16.25 -1.66
N GLU A 51 -8.11 15.87 -2.40
CA GLU A 51 -8.60 14.49 -2.50
C GLU A 51 -7.53 13.54 -3.07
N LEU A 52 -6.79 14.01 -4.09
CA LEU A 52 -5.64 13.29 -4.64
C LEU A 52 -4.47 13.18 -3.65
N ARG A 53 -4.29 14.16 -2.73
CA ARG A 53 -3.28 14.09 -1.67
C ARG A 53 -3.65 13.08 -0.61
N GLU A 54 -4.90 13.04 -0.23
CA GLU A 54 -5.42 12.06 0.73
C GLU A 54 -5.45 10.65 0.11
N SER A 55 -5.84 10.57 -1.16
CA SER A 55 -5.74 9.35 -1.96
C SER A 55 -4.28 8.92 -2.14
N ASN A 56 -3.34 9.84 -2.32
CA ASN A 56 -1.91 9.52 -2.41
C ASN A 56 -1.34 9.02 -1.07
N ALA A 57 -1.85 9.52 0.07
CA ALA A 57 -1.47 8.98 1.38
C ALA A 57 -2.05 7.55 1.57
N THR A 58 -3.23 7.32 1.06
CA THR A 58 -3.88 5.99 1.04
C THR A 58 -3.24 5.07 -0.01
N LEU A 59 -2.92 5.62 -1.19
CA LEU A 59 -2.19 4.94 -2.26
C LEU A 59 -0.74 4.59 -1.86
N THR A 60 -0.10 5.36 -0.98
CA THR A 60 1.23 5.02 -0.47
C THR A 60 1.14 3.79 0.44
N LYS A 61 0.03 3.59 1.12
CA LYS A 61 -0.23 2.43 1.98
C LYS A 61 -0.60 1.18 1.17
N THR A 62 -1.32 1.37 0.06
CA THR A 62 -1.62 0.30 -0.90
C THR A 62 -0.46 0.05 -1.88
N ASN A 63 0.50 1.00 -1.99
CA ASN A 63 1.61 0.91 -2.92
C ASN A 63 2.56 -0.27 -2.61
N ASN A 64 2.59 -0.75 -1.35
CA ASN A 64 3.35 -1.95 -1.01
C ASN A 64 2.66 -3.24 -1.50
N ALA A 65 1.33 -3.27 -1.55
CA ALA A 65 0.57 -4.36 -2.17
C ALA A 65 0.53 -4.22 -3.70
N LEU A 66 0.43 -2.96 -4.21
CA LEU A 66 0.48 -2.67 -5.64
C LEU A 66 1.91 -2.75 -6.22
N THR A 67 2.96 -2.85 -5.40
CA THR A 67 4.33 -2.95 -5.94
C THR A 67 4.51 -4.24 -6.73
N SER A 68 3.84 -5.34 -6.33
CA SER A 68 3.81 -6.57 -7.12
C SER A 68 3.02 -6.39 -8.41
N ASP A 69 1.82 -5.78 -8.31
CA ASP A 69 0.96 -5.49 -9.47
C ASP A 69 1.57 -4.42 -10.37
N TYR A 70 2.29 -3.44 -9.77
CA TYR A 70 3.05 -2.44 -10.52
C TYR A 70 4.20 -3.06 -11.32
N ASN A 71 4.87 -4.06 -10.77
CA ASN A 71 5.92 -4.79 -11.51
C ASN A 71 5.31 -5.61 -12.66
N GLU A 72 4.17 -6.25 -12.45
CA GLU A 72 3.42 -6.92 -13.52
C GLU A 72 2.88 -5.91 -14.54
N LEU A 73 2.30 -4.80 -14.07
CA LEU A 73 1.79 -3.73 -14.93
C LEU A 73 2.91 -3.01 -15.67
N THR A 74 4.08 -2.84 -15.05
CA THR A 74 5.27 -2.28 -15.69
C THR A 74 5.78 -3.20 -16.81
N ALA A 75 5.77 -4.51 -16.57
CA ALA A 75 6.10 -5.50 -17.61
C ALA A 75 5.05 -5.56 -18.72
N ALA A 76 3.77 -5.37 -18.38
CA ALA A 76 2.68 -5.24 -19.36
C ALA A 76 2.75 -3.91 -20.12
N LYS A 77 3.09 -2.82 -19.43
CA LYS A 77 3.32 -1.50 -20.04
C LYS A 77 4.49 -1.53 -21.02
N GLN A 78 5.63 -2.14 -20.64
CA GLN A 78 6.76 -2.30 -21.54
C GLN A 78 6.39 -3.10 -22.81
N ARG A 79 5.54 -4.13 -22.67
CA ARG A 79 4.99 -4.85 -23.84
C ARG A 79 4.05 -3.98 -24.66
N CYS A 80 3.24 -3.15 -24.01
CA CYS A 80 2.35 -2.19 -24.67
C CYS A 80 3.15 -1.08 -25.38
N ASP A 81 4.14 -0.51 -24.72
CA ASP A 81 5.02 0.52 -25.28
C ASP A 81 5.79 -0.04 -26.51
N GLY A 82 6.27 -1.28 -26.44
CA GLY A 82 6.88 -1.96 -27.59
C GLY A 82 5.90 -2.18 -28.75
N THR A 83 4.62 -2.38 -28.46
CA THR A 83 3.55 -2.50 -29.47
C THR A 83 3.20 -1.13 -30.06
N VAL A 84 3.14 -0.09 -29.22
CA VAL A 84 2.93 1.32 -29.63
C VAL A 84 4.08 1.78 -30.51
N ASP A 85 5.34 1.49 -30.15
CA ASP A 85 6.52 1.81 -30.98
C ASP A 85 6.48 1.09 -32.34
N SER A 86 6.01 -0.16 -32.38
CA SER A 86 5.87 -0.91 -33.62
C SER A 86 4.76 -0.33 -34.51
N LEU A 87 3.63 0.08 -33.92
CA LEU A 87 2.51 0.74 -34.58
C LEU A 87 2.89 2.13 -35.08
N THR A 88 3.66 2.90 -34.28
CA THR A 88 4.14 4.23 -34.66
C THR A 88 5.07 4.14 -35.86
N ARG A 89 6.02 3.18 -35.87
CA ARG A 89 6.88 2.91 -37.04
C ARG A 89 6.07 2.51 -38.26
N ARG A 90 5.00 1.76 -38.10
CA ARG A 90 4.13 1.36 -39.18
C ARG A 90 3.28 2.54 -39.70
N ILE A 91 2.87 3.45 -38.85
CA ILE A 91 2.21 4.72 -39.19
C ILE A 91 3.17 5.64 -39.96
N GLU A 92 4.44 5.75 -39.55
CA GLU A 92 5.45 6.53 -40.26
C GLU A 92 5.74 5.98 -41.68
N GLN A 93 5.84 4.64 -41.79
CA GLN A 93 5.99 3.99 -43.09
C GLN A 93 4.75 4.22 -43.99
N MET A 94 3.54 4.14 -43.44
CA MET A 94 2.31 4.45 -44.16
C MET A 94 2.23 5.91 -44.54
N ARG A 95 2.69 6.83 -43.64
CA ARG A 95 2.73 8.28 -43.89
C ARG A 95 3.68 8.62 -45.03
N HIS A 96 4.88 8.04 -45.00
CA HIS A 96 5.84 8.22 -46.10
C HIS A 96 5.30 7.65 -47.45
N HIS A 97 4.62 6.50 -47.39
CA HIS A 97 3.97 5.93 -48.57
C HIS A 97 2.78 6.79 -49.03
N TYR A 98 2.01 7.37 -48.09
CA TYR A 98 0.91 8.28 -48.38
C TYR A 98 1.43 9.57 -49.04
N ASP A 99 2.51 10.17 -48.46
CA ASP A 99 3.14 11.38 -49.00
C ASP A 99 3.68 11.17 -50.41
N THR A 100 4.35 10.03 -50.66
CA THR A 100 4.84 9.67 -52.00
C THR A 100 3.68 9.45 -53.00
N THR A 101 2.57 8.89 -52.54
CA THR A 101 1.38 8.65 -53.36
C THR A 101 0.69 9.96 -53.67
N MET A 102 0.63 10.89 -52.72
CA MET A 102 0.04 12.21 -52.89
C MET A 102 0.86 13.10 -53.84
N GLU A 103 2.20 13.00 -53.78
CA GLU A 103 3.11 13.69 -54.71
C GLU A 103 2.93 13.22 -56.13
N ASN A 104 2.78 11.94 -56.35
CA ASN A 104 2.47 11.34 -57.67
C ASN A 104 1.08 11.76 -58.19
N TYR A 105 0.08 11.88 -57.31
CA TYR A 105 -1.25 12.36 -57.72
C TYR A 105 -1.25 13.87 -58.03
N THR A 106 -0.48 14.66 -57.27
CA THR A 106 -0.36 16.12 -57.53
C THR A 106 0.30 16.39 -58.86
N GLN A 107 1.31 15.62 -59.26
CA GLN A 107 1.92 15.68 -60.58
C GLN A 107 0.97 15.25 -61.71
N GLN A 108 0.10 14.29 -61.47
CA GLN A 108 -0.90 13.84 -62.43
C GLN A 108 -2.09 14.83 -62.58
N VAL A 109 -2.51 15.46 -61.47
CA VAL A 109 -3.60 16.48 -61.45
C VAL A 109 -3.18 17.76 -62.14
N ALA A 110 -1.89 18.15 -62.05
CA ALA A 110 -1.36 19.33 -62.73
C ALA A 110 -1.40 19.24 -64.28
N GLY A 111 -1.72 18.12 -64.77
CA GLY A 111 -1.55 17.82 -66.18
C GLY A 111 -2.78 17.92 -67.13
N LYS A 112 -4.01 17.81 -66.71
CA LYS A 112 -5.15 17.85 -67.69
C LYS A 112 -6.54 17.94 -67.09
N ASN A 113 -7.39 18.70 -67.76
CA ASN A 113 -8.82 18.91 -67.63
C ASN A 113 -9.69 17.59 -67.83
N ARG A 114 -9.03 16.43 -67.92
CA ARG A 114 -9.74 15.14 -68.01
C ARG A 114 -10.20 14.61 -66.66
N ASP A 115 -9.94 15.29 -65.60
CA ASP A 115 -9.99 14.68 -64.29
C ASP A 115 -11.16 15.12 -63.40
N LEU A 116 -12.10 15.90 -63.94
CA LEU A 116 -13.35 16.20 -63.20
C LEU A 116 -14.11 14.93 -62.88
N THR A 117 -14.12 13.99 -63.87
CA THR A 117 -14.75 12.66 -63.68
C THR A 117 -13.97 11.77 -62.70
N ARG A 118 -12.62 11.89 -62.68
CA ARG A 118 -11.80 11.18 -61.70
C ARG A 118 -11.91 11.79 -60.31
N ALA A 119 -12.02 13.13 -60.22
CA ALA A 119 -12.25 13.83 -58.96
C ALA A 119 -13.62 13.45 -58.35
N GLN A 120 -14.65 13.33 -59.17
CA GLN A 120 -15.97 12.83 -58.72
C GLN A 120 -15.93 11.38 -58.29
N ASN A 121 -15.22 10.51 -59.02
CA ASN A 121 -15.03 9.13 -58.61
C ASN A 121 -14.17 9.01 -57.36
N LEU A 122 -13.13 9.89 -57.20
CA LEU A 122 -12.31 9.95 -56.02
C LEU A 122 -13.10 10.49 -54.80
N LEU A 123 -13.98 11.50 -55.04
CA LEU A 123 -14.87 12.04 -54.01
C LEU A 123 -15.85 10.96 -53.52
N SER A 124 -16.45 10.22 -54.49
CA SER A 124 -17.34 9.09 -54.19
C SER A 124 -16.62 7.98 -53.40
N ALA A 125 -15.38 7.68 -53.76
CA ALA A 125 -14.55 6.68 -53.03
C ALA A 125 -14.21 7.19 -51.61
N ARG A 126 -13.88 8.47 -51.45
CA ARG A 126 -13.61 9.10 -50.15
C ARG A 126 -14.85 9.17 -49.27
N THR A 127 -16.01 9.49 -49.82
CA THR A 127 -17.28 9.48 -49.08
C THR A 127 -17.58 8.09 -48.57
N LYS A 128 -17.33 7.06 -49.43
CA LYS A 128 -17.46 5.68 -49.01
C LYS A 128 -16.44 5.30 -47.90
N GLU A 129 -15.19 5.72 -48.07
CA GLU A 129 -14.12 5.50 -47.06
C GLU A 129 -14.41 6.23 -45.74
N LEU A 130 -14.98 7.46 -45.79
CA LEU A 130 -15.43 8.18 -44.60
C LEU A 130 -16.59 7.46 -43.90
N ASN A 131 -17.58 6.98 -44.68
CA ASN A 131 -18.68 6.21 -44.12
C ASN A 131 -18.20 4.87 -43.50
N ASP A 132 -17.19 4.25 -44.13
CA ASP A 132 -16.61 3.02 -43.57
C ASP A 132 -15.78 3.29 -42.31
N LYS A 133 -15.04 4.41 -42.26
CA LYS A 133 -14.34 4.87 -41.04
C LYS A 133 -15.29 5.34 -39.96
N GLU A 134 -16.37 5.95 -40.32
CA GLU A 134 -17.42 6.34 -39.39
C GLU A 134 -18.04 5.12 -38.69
N ARG A 135 -18.28 4.06 -39.47
CA ARG A 135 -18.71 2.75 -38.96
C ARG A 135 -17.63 2.10 -38.09
N GLU A 136 -16.36 2.22 -38.49
CA GLU A 136 -15.25 1.67 -37.73
C GLU A 136 -15.08 2.44 -36.39
N LEU A 137 -15.28 3.76 -36.39
CA LEU A 137 -15.32 4.57 -35.19
C LEU A 137 -16.49 4.21 -34.27
N GLU A 138 -17.67 4.02 -34.84
CA GLU A 138 -18.87 3.64 -34.10
C GLU A 138 -18.73 2.24 -33.47
N GLN A 139 -18.05 1.32 -34.18
CA GLN A 139 -17.68 0.02 -33.63
C GLN A 139 -16.68 0.15 -32.48
N LYS A 140 -15.63 0.98 -32.65
CA LYS A 140 -14.64 1.22 -31.62
C LYS A 140 -15.20 1.95 -30.40
N GLU A 141 -16.12 2.88 -30.60
CA GLU A 141 -16.84 3.53 -29.50
C GLU A 141 -17.68 2.53 -28.71
N THR A 142 -18.33 1.59 -29.43
CA THR A 142 -19.11 0.52 -28.79
C THR A 142 -18.21 -0.45 -28.03
N GLU A 143 -17.08 -0.83 -28.62
CA GLU A 143 -16.07 -1.67 -27.96
C GLU A 143 -15.47 -0.97 -26.72
N LEU A 144 -15.12 0.32 -26.86
CA LEU A 144 -14.61 1.14 -25.73
C LEU A 144 -15.65 1.24 -24.62
N ARG A 145 -16.93 1.40 -24.97
CA ARG A 145 -18.00 1.45 -23.97
C ARG A 145 -18.13 0.13 -23.22
N VAL A 146 -18.09 -1.00 -23.95
CA VAL A 146 -18.11 -2.34 -23.34
C VAL A 146 -16.87 -2.56 -22.46
N GLN A 147 -15.70 -2.14 -22.94
CA GLN A 147 -14.47 -2.16 -22.13
C GLN A 147 -14.58 -1.29 -20.87
N GLN A 148 -15.14 -0.11 -21.00
CA GLN A 148 -15.35 0.80 -19.88
C GLN A 148 -16.34 0.21 -18.85
N GLU A 149 -17.42 -0.41 -19.32
CA GLU A 149 -18.37 -1.12 -18.44
C GLU A 149 -17.71 -2.31 -17.72
N SER A 150 -16.92 -3.10 -18.47
CA SER A 150 -16.17 -4.21 -17.86
C SER A 150 -15.13 -3.73 -16.83
N PHE A 151 -14.45 -2.62 -17.11
CA PHE A 151 -13.50 -2.00 -16.18
C PHE A 151 -14.20 -1.47 -14.92
N LEU A 152 -15.38 -0.87 -15.08
CA LEU A 152 -16.17 -0.41 -13.93
C LEU A 152 -16.64 -1.57 -13.06
N LEU A 153 -17.03 -2.71 -13.68
CA LEU A 153 -17.38 -3.93 -12.96
C LEU A 153 -16.18 -4.47 -12.17
N GLN A 154 -15.02 -4.63 -12.83
CA GLN A 154 -13.79 -5.06 -12.16
C GLN A 154 -13.38 -4.13 -11.02
N ARG A 155 -13.53 -2.82 -11.22
CA ARG A 155 -13.27 -1.82 -10.19
C ARG A 155 -14.22 -1.98 -9.00
N SER A 156 -15.50 -2.25 -9.25
CA SER A 156 -16.47 -2.49 -8.17
C SER A 156 -16.17 -3.76 -7.38
N GLU A 157 -15.75 -4.83 -8.06
CA GLU A 157 -15.31 -6.08 -7.41
C GLU A 157 -14.05 -5.88 -6.55
N LEU A 158 -13.08 -5.11 -7.07
CA LEU A 158 -11.87 -4.77 -6.32
C LEU A 158 -12.18 -3.94 -5.07
N ILE A 159 -13.11 -2.97 -5.17
CA ILE A 159 -13.54 -2.17 -4.02
C ILE A 159 -14.24 -3.05 -2.99
N ALA A 160 -15.13 -3.95 -3.43
CA ALA A 160 -15.80 -4.90 -2.53
C ALA A 160 -14.79 -5.80 -1.81
N LYS A 161 -13.80 -6.33 -2.54
CA LYS A 161 -12.74 -7.15 -1.97
C LYS A 161 -11.83 -6.38 -1.01
N GLN A 162 -11.57 -5.10 -1.32
CA GLN A 162 -10.82 -4.23 -0.41
C GLN A 162 -11.59 -4.00 0.90
N GLN A 163 -12.89 -3.73 0.82
CA GLN A 163 -13.74 -3.56 2.00
C GLN A 163 -13.81 -4.84 2.85
N GLU A 164 -13.90 -6.00 2.21
CA GLU A 164 -13.85 -7.28 2.89
C GLU A 164 -12.52 -7.49 3.63
N LEU A 165 -11.39 -7.18 2.98
CA LEU A 165 -10.06 -7.24 3.60
C LEU A 165 -9.93 -6.27 4.78
N GLU A 166 -10.46 -5.07 4.66
CA GLU A 166 -10.46 -4.07 5.74
C GLU A 166 -11.27 -4.56 6.95
N GLN A 167 -12.44 -5.19 6.70
CA GLN A 167 -13.26 -5.80 7.75
C GLN A 167 -12.52 -6.97 8.44
N GLN A 168 -11.87 -7.84 7.66
CA GLN A 168 -11.06 -8.93 8.20
C GLN A 168 -9.88 -8.43 9.04
N GLN A 169 -9.20 -7.38 8.57
CA GLN A 169 -8.12 -6.75 9.34
C GLN A 169 -8.64 -6.11 10.64
N ALA A 170 -9.80 -5.47 10.59
CA ALA A 170 -10.42 -4.89 11.78
C ALA A 170 -10.82 -5.98 12.78
N ALA A 171 -11.41 -7.09 12.33
CA ALA A 171 -11.76 -8.24 13.16
C ALA A 171 -10.51 -8.86 13.79
N THR A 172 -9.47 -9.11 13.02
CA THR A 172 -8.19 -9.64 13.52
C THR A 172 -7.55 -8.73 14.55
N ARG A 173 -7.62 -7.39 14.33
CA ARG A 173 -7.12 -6.41 15.29
C ARG A 173 -7.92 -6.44 16.60
N ALA A 174 -9.25 -6.57 16.52
CA ALA A 174 -10.11 -6.66 17.70
C ALA A 174 -9.82 -7.96 18.49
N GLU A 175 -9.64 -9.08 17.82
CA GLU A 175 -9.23 -10.34 18.45
C GLU A 175 -7.89 -10.22 19.17
N LEU A 176 -6.89 -9.62 18.53
CA LEU A 176 -5.58 -9.39 19.13
C LEU A 176 -5.64 -8.48 20.37
N GLU A 177 -6.45 -7.42 20.31
CA GLU A 177 -6.66 -6.54 21.47
C GLU A 177 -7.40 -7.28 22.60
N SER A 178 -8.38 -8.09 22.28
CA SER A 178 -9.07 -8.94 23.25
C SER A 178 -8.11 -9.93 23.91
N LEU A 179 -7.31 -10.63 23.11
CA LEU A 179 -6.28 -11.53 23.60
C LEU A 179 -5.26 -10.81 24.48
N ARG A 180 -4.74 -9.66 24.01
CA ARG A 180 -3.81 -8.85 24.80
C ARG A 180 -4.39 -8.49 26.15
N ASN A 181 -5.66 -8.06 26.20
CA ASN A 181 -6.33 -7.69 27.44
C ASN A 181 -6.52 -8.91 28.36
N SER A 182 -6.92 -10.04 27.82
CA SER A 182 -7.06 -11.29 28.58
C SER A 182 -5.72 -11.72 29.21
N VAL A 183 -4.65 -11.71 28.43
CA VAL A 183 -3.30 -12.02 28.90
C VAL A 183 -2.82 -10.99 29.93
N THR A 184 -3.04 -9.69 29.68
CA THR A 184 -2.64 -8.62 30.60
C THR A 184 -3.36 -8.77 31.94
N ASN A 185 -4.67 -9.03 31.93
CA ASN A 185 -5.47 -9.21 33.14
C ASN A 185 -5.00 -10.44 33.95
N ALA A 186 -4.74 -11.55 33.28
CA ALA A 186 -4.24 -12.75 33.93
C ALA A 186 -2.86 -12.56 34.55
N LEU A 187 -2.04 -11.68 33.97
CA LEU A 187 -0.65 -11.47 34.37
C LEU A 187 -0.43 -10.17 35.13
N VAL A 188 -1.50 -9.45 35.51
CA VAL A 188 -1.41 -8.13 36.20
C VAL A 188 -0.55 -8.18 37.48
N GLY A 189 -0.61 -9.27 38.23
CA GLY A 189 0.20 -9.49 39.45
C GLY A 189 1.70 -9.65 39.23
N PHE A 190 2.16 -9.68 37.98
CA PHE A 190 3.57 -9.84 37.60
C PHE A 190 4.13 -8.63 36.85
N ALA A 191 3.33 -7.60 36.56
CA ALA A 191 3.75 -6.42 35.79
C ALA A 191 4.92 -5.69 36.47
N ASP A 192 4.86 -5.46 37.77
CA ASP A 192 5.92 -4.80 38.56
C ASP A 192 7.17 -5.68 38.71
N LYS A 193 7.13 -6.93 38.33
CA LYS A 193 8.23 -7.90 38.44
C LYS A 193 8.99 -8.10 37.13
N GLY A 194 8.75 -7.26 36.09
CA GLY A 194 9.44 -7.32 34.80
C GLY A 194 8.72 -8.18 33.75
N LEU A 195 7.39 -8.28 33.85
CA LEU A 195 6.55 -8.85 32.80
C LEU A 195 5.85 -7.73 32.05
N LYS A 196 5.89 -7.79 30.71
CA LYS A 196 5.21 -6.82 29.80
C LYS A 196 4.42 -7.58 28.73
N VAL A 197 3.25 -7.06 28.39
CA VAL A 197 2.41 -7.57 27.31
C VAL A 197 2.25 -6.48 26.26
N GLU A 198 2.68 -6.75 25.04
CA GLU A 198 2.65 -5.79 23.93
C GLU A 198 2.06 -6.44 22.68
N THR A 199 1.34 -5.68 21.88
CA THR A 199 0.89 -6.13 20.53
C THR A 199 1.78 -5.49 19.48
N LYS A 200 2.40 -6.30 18.66
CA LYS A 200 3.28 -5.85 17.57
C LYS A 200 3.16 -6.79 16.37
N GLU A 201 3.07 -6.23 15.16
CA GLU A 201 3.07 -6.99 13.89
C GLU A 201 2.03 -8.12 13.84
N GLY A 202 0.82 -7.86 14.38
CA GLY A 202 -0.24 -8.87 14.38
C GLY A 202 -0.01 -10.05 15.35
N LYS A 203 0.83 -9.86 16.37
CA LYS A 203 1.13 -10.85 17.40
C LYS A 203 1.08 -10.22 18.77
N VAL A 204 0.79 -11.02 19.78
CA VAL A 204 0.89 -10.61 21.20
C VAL A 204 2.18 -11.15 21.79
N TYR A 205 3.02 -10.25 22.28
CA TYR A 205 4.29 -10.57 22.92
C TYR A 205 4.14 -10.49 24.43
N VAL A 206 4.43 -11.57 25.13
CA VAL A 206 4.55 -11.62 26.58
C VAL A 206 6.04 -11.69 26.90
N SER A 207 6.65 -10.55 27.19
CA SER A 207 8.07 -10.41 27.50
C SER A 207 8.28 -10.52 29.01
N MET A 208 9.14 -11.42 29.41
CA MET A 208 9.46 -11.70 30.82
C MET A 208 10.95 -11.54 31.06
N GLU A 209 11.33 -10.66 31.97
CA GLU A 209 12.73 -10.55 32.39
C GLU A 209 13.24 -11.86 33.01
N ASN A 210 14.47 -12.23 32.68
CA ASN A 210 15.03 -13.49 33.19
C ASN A 210 15.12 -13.55 34.72
N LYS A 211 15.28 -12.42 35.41
CA LYS A 211 15.29 -12.38 36.88
C LYS A 211 13.98 -12.87 37.52
N LEU A 212 12.85 -12.67 36.83
CA LEU A 212 11.55 -13.23 37.23
C LEU A 212 11.53 -14.74 37.04
N MET A 213 12.06 -15.18 35.90
CA MET A 213 11.86 -16.55 35.40
C MET A 213 12.92 -17.52 35.93
N PHE A 214 14.19 -17.11 36.04
CA PHE A 214 15.32 -17.97 36.29
C PHE A 214 16.33 -17.41 37.28
N ALA A 215 17.00 -18.25 38.03
CA ALA A 215 18.22 -17.87 38.69
C ALA A 215 19.36 -17.58 37.67
N SER A 216 20.38 -16.86 38.09
CA SER A 216 21.54 -16.55 37.23
C SER A 216 22.18 -17.82 36.68
N GLY A 217 22.40 -17.86 35.37
CA GLY A 217 22.97 -19.00 34.68
C GLY A 217 22.11 -20.30 34.68
N SER A 218 20.91 -20.25 35.22
CA SER A 218 19.98 -21.36 35.29
C SER A 218 18.92 -21.32 34.19
N TRP A 219 18.40 -22.49 33.87
CA TRP A 219 17.19 -22.69 33.05
C TRP A 219 16.05 -23.34 33.86
N THR A 220 16.26 -23.58 35.18
CA THR A 220 15.19 -24.03 36.08
C THR A 220 14.31 -22.81 36.41
N VAL A 221 13.01 -22.91 36.10
CA VAL A 221 12.07 -21.82 36.32
C VAL A 221 11.82 -21.61 37.80
N SER A 222 11.82 -20.36 38.24
CA SER A 222 11.54 -19.93 39.60
C SER A 222 10.09 -20.24 40.02
N LYS A 223 9.78 -20.14 41.30
CA LYS A 223 8.41 -20.29 41.78
C LYS A 223 7.49 -19.18 41.23
N GLU A 224 7.99 -17.93 41.19
CA GLU A 224 7.28 -16.78 40.64
C GLU A 224 7.05 -16.97 39.14
N GLY A 225 8.06 -17.37 38.38
CA GLY A 225 7.96 -17.67 36.96
C GLY A 225 6.98 -18.82 36.71
N THR A 226 7.01 -19.88 37.52
CA THR A 226 6.04 -21.00 37.42
C THR A 226 4.61 -20.51 37.62
N ASN A 227 4.38 -19.62 38.59
CA ASN A 227 3.04 -19.06 38.82
C ASN A 227 2.59 -18.21 37.63
N ALA A 228 3.47 -17.36 37.06
CA ALA A 228 3.14 -16.56 35.87
C ALA A 228 2.78 -17.48 34.66
N ILE A 229 3.58 -18.51 34.43
CA ILE A 229 3.31 -19.49 33.34
C ILE A 229 2.00 -20.25 33.59
N LYS A 230 1.67 -20.58 34.84
CA LYS A 230 0.42 -21.24 35.19
C LYS A 230 -0.82 -20.34 34.85
N GLU A 231 -0.76 -19.06 35.19
CA GLU A 231 -1.86 -18.15 34.84
C GLU A 231 -1.97 -17.93 33.33
N LEU A 232 -0.83 -17.80 32.63
CA LEU A 232 -0.82 -17.71 31.17
C LEU A 232 -1.39 -18.99 30.53
N ALA A 233 -1.03 -20.17 31.03
CA ALA A 233 -1.51 -21.45 30.51
C ALA A 233 -3.05 -21.54 30.53
N LYS A 234 -3.72 -21.01 31.55
CA LYS A 234 -5.18 -20.96 31.61
C LYS A 234 -5.77 -20.17 30.44
N VAL A 235 -5.23 -18.97 30.13
CA VAL A 235 -5.68 -18.16 29.00
C VAL A 235 -5.44 -18.89 27.66
N LEU A 236 -4.30 -19.57 27.54
CA LEU A 236 -3.95 -20.30 26.31
C LEU A 236 -4.75 -21.60 26.10
N GLU A 237 -5.30 -22.15 27.17
CA GLU A 237 -6.25 -23.27 27.08
C GLU A 237 -7.61 -22.87 26.52
N GLU A 238 -8.06 -21.65 26.82
CA GLU A 238 -9.35 -21.12 26.34
C GLU A 238 -9.32 -20.84 24.85
N ASP A 239 -8.16 -20.39 24.31
CA ASP A 239 -8.00 -20.11 22.88
C ASP A 239 -7.18 -21.21 22.19
N THR A 240 -7.87 -22.08 21.48
CA THR A 240 -7.25 -23.20 20.74
C THR A 240 -6.71 -22.82 19.36
N THR A 241 -6.86 -21.56 18.94
CA THR A 241 -6.52 -21.11 17.58
C THR A 241 -5.12 -20.49 17.49
N LEU A 242 -4.48 -20.20 18.62
CA LEU A 242 -3.19 -19.54 18.68
C LEU A 242 -2.02 -20.50 18.44
N ASN A 243 -1.04 -20.07 17.66
CA ASN A 243 0.30 -20.63 17.69
C ASN A 243 1.13 -19.94 18.77
N ILE A 244 1.88 -20.71 19.52
CA ILE A 244 2.64 -20.26 20.68
C ILE A 244 4.12 -20.51 20.39
N MET A 245 4.91 -19.45 20.28
CA MET A 245 6.36 -19.54 20.16
C MET A 245 6.99 -19.00 21.43
N VAL A 246 7.90 -19.76 22.00
CA VAL A 246 8.66 -19.35 23.17
C VAL A 246 10.09 -19.08 22.76
N GLU A 247 10.53 -17.85 22.89
CA GLU A 247 11.87 -17.41 22.52
C GLU A 247 12.71 -17.06 23.75
N GLY A 248 13.89 -17.65 23.84
CA GLY A 248 14.89 -17.32 24.85
C GLY A 248 15.96 -16.37 24.31
N HIS A 249 16.32 -15.36 25.10
CA HIS A 249 17.35 -14.40 24.76
C HIS A 249 18.33 -14.23 25.93
N THR A 250 19.58 -13.95 25.60
CA THR A 250 20.63 -13.60 26.56
C THR A 250 21.17 -12.21 26.26
N ASP A 251 21.98 -11.68 27.16
CA ASP A 251 22.91 -10.63 26.85
C ASP A 251 24.18 -11.21 26.18
N ASN A 252 25.16 -10.35 25.92
CA ASN A 252 26.44 -10.74 25.32
C ASN A 252 27.50 -11.19 26.32
N ASP A 253 27.16 -11.37 27.60
CA ASP A 253 28.10 -11.96 28.55
C ASP A 253 28.24 -13.45 28.24
N ALA A 254 29.49 -13.88 28.08
CA ALA A 254 29.77 -15.25 27.70
C ALA A 254 29.29 -16.23 28.81
N TYR A 255 28.32 -17.07 28.49
CA TYR A 255 27.90 -18.13 29.38
C TYR A 255 28.98 -19.23 29.42
N ARG A 256 29.50 -19.46 30.62
CA ARG A 256 30.44 -20.57 30.88
C ARG A 256 29.71 -21.64 31.68
N GLY A 257 29.04 -22.51 30.93
CA GLY A 257 28.11 -23.45 31.50
C GLY A 257 28.73 -24.78 31.94
N THR A 258 27.82 -25.72 32.15
CA THR A 258 28.10 -27.11 32.49
C THR A 258 28.33 -27.96 31.21
N SER A 259 28.66 -29.21 31.34
CA SER A 259 28.92 -30.13 30.21
C SER A 259 27.79 -30.26 29.19
N SER A 260 26.54 -29.96 29.58
CA SER A 260 25.34 -30.10 28.71
C SER A 260 24.83 -28.78 28.11
N VAL A 261 25.18 -27.66 28.71
CA VAL A 261 24.82 -26.31 28.23
C VAL A 261 26.10 -25.50 28.14
N LYS A 262 26.58 -25.20 26.95
CA LYS A 262 27.94 -24.71 26.71
C LYS A 262 28.01 -23.20 26.55
N ASP A 263 27.03 -22.60 25.90
CA ASP A 263 27.04 -21.21 25.48
C ASP A 263 25.65 -20.54 25.61
N ASN A 264 25.56 -19.29 25.15
CA ASN A 264 24.34 -18.52 25.18
C ASN A 264 23.25 -19.10 24.26
N TRP A 265 23.61 -19.81 23.18
CA TRP A 265 22.65 -20.51 22.33
C TRP A 265 21.96 -21.61 23.11
N ASP A 266 22.74 -22.53 23.68
CA ASP A 266 22.23 -23.62 24.48
C ASP A 266 21.38 -23.15 25.65
N LEU A 267 21.84 -22.10 26.38
CA LEU A 267 21.13 -21.54 27.51
C LEU A 267 19.77 -20.97 27.11
N SER A 268 19.73 -20.23 26.00
CA SER A 268 18.49 -19.60 25.51
C SER A 268 17.46 -20.64 25.08
N VAL A 269 17.88 -21.69 24.38
CA VAL A 269 17.01 -22.81 23.98
C VAL A 269 16.53 -23.61 25.20
N MET A 270 17.39 -23.86 26.15
CA MET A 270 17.02 -24.60 27.36
C MET A 270 16.01 -23.85 28.22
N ARG A 271 16.13 -22.50 28.29
CA ARG A 271 15.14 -21.64 28.95
C ARG A 271 13.80 -21.69 28.25
N ALA A 272 13.78 -21.54 26.92
CA ALA A 272 12.56 -21.63 26.13
C ALA A 272 11.88 -23.01 26.32
N THR A 273 12.64 -24.07 26.22
CA THR A 273 12.14 -25.45 26.41
C THR A 273 11.59 -25.70 27.82
N SER A 274 12.22 -25.11 28.86
CA SER A 274 11.73 -25.23 30.23
C SER A 274 10.34 -24.56 30.41
N ILE A 275 10.12 -23.43 29.76
CA ILE A 275 8.82 -22.76 29.75
C ILE A 275 7.79 -23.58 28.99
N VAL A 276 8.13 -24.09 27.81
CA VAL A 276 7.24 -24.96 27.02
C VAL A 276 6.77 -26.16 27.85
N LYS A 277 7.70 -26.81 28.56
CA LYS A 277 7.35 -27.95 29.45
C LYS A 277 6.37 -27.54 30.54
N LEU A 278 6.54 -26.35 31.14
CA LEU A 278 5.63 -25.85 32.16
C LEU A 278 4.27 -25.47 31.58
N LEU A 279 4.22 -24.85 30.40
CA LEU A 279 2.97 -24.60 29.71
C LEU A 279 2.18 -25.86 29.47
N MET A 280 2.84 -26.91 28.98
CA MET A 280 2.21 -28.20 28.76
C MET A 280 1.83 -28.94 30.07
N GLN A 281 2.56 -28.72 31.14
CA GLN A 281 2.26 -29.31 32.45
C GLN A 281 1.01 -28.66 33.08
N HIS A 282 0.85 -27.34 32.93
CA HIS A 282 -0.24 -26.57 33.54
C HIS A 282 -1.43 -26.39 32.62
N GLY A 283 -1.22 -26.39 31.30
CA GLY A 283 -2.24 -26.29 30.26
C GLY A 283 -2.51 -27.63 29.61
N LYS A 284 -3.38 -28.44 30.22
CA LYS A 284 -3.65 -29.83 29.78
C LYS A 284 -4.32 -29.92 28.41
N ASN A 285 -5.03 -28.87 28.01
CA ASN A 285 -5.73 -28.81 26.73
C ASN A 285 -4.94 -28.06 25.64
N ILE A 286 -3.73 -27.58 25.96
CA ILE A 286 -2.87 -26.95 24.95
C ILE A 286 -2.29 -28.04 24.05
N ASN A 287 -2.63 -27.97 22.74
CA ASN A 287 -2.10 -28.93 21.77
C ASN A 287 -0.58 -28.70 21.57
N PRO A 288 0.27 -29.67 21.79
CA PRO A 288 1.73 -29.54 21.61
C PRO A 288 2.15 -29.11 20.21
N ALA A 289 1.37 -29.46 19.18
CA ALA A 289 1.64 -29.07 17.79
C ALA A 289 1.56 -27.56 17.53
N ARG A 290 1.01 -26.78 18.48
CA ARG A 290 0.92 -25.32 18.41
C ARG A 290 2.07 -24.60 19.11
N ILE A 291 2.98 -25.37 19.77
CA ILE A 291 4.02 -24.79 20.61
C ILE A 291 5.39 -25.01 19.97
N GLU A 292 6.14 -23.95 19.85
CA GLU A 292 7.53 -23.97 19.39
C GLU A 292 8.44 -23.36 20.46
N ALA A 293 9.65 -23.92 20.57
CA ALA A 293 10.72 -23.39 21.43
C ALA A 293 11.89 -22.92 20.56
N CYS A 294 12.33 -21.69 20.74
CA CYS A 294 13.42 -21.10 20.00
C CYS A 294 14.42 -20.42 20.94
N GLY A 295 15.68 -20.40 20.58
CA GLY A 295 16.71 -19.62 21.28
C GLY A 295 17.42 -18.71 20.29
N HIS A 296 17.68 -17.49 20.69
CA HIS A 296 18.41 -16.51 19.90
C HIS A 296 19.80 -16.20 20.49
N GLY A 297 20.13 -16.74 21.65
CA GLY A 297 21.36 -16.37 22.33
C GLY A 297 21.42 -14.87 22.54
N GLU A 298 22.56 -14.28 22.24
CA GLU A 298 22.84 -12.84 22.32
C GLU A 298 22.56 -12.07 21.03
N TYR A 299 22.14 -12.76 19.96
CA TYR A 299 22.11 -12.21 18.58
C TYR A 299 20.83 -11.47 18.21
N ALA A 300 19.85 -11.41 19.11
CA ALA A 300 18.64 -10.60 18.95
C ALA A 300 18.45 -9.62 20.13
N PRO A 301 19.37 -8.64 20.30
CA PRO A 301 19.31 -7.70 21.40
C PRO A 301 18.15 -6.71 21.22
N LYS A 302 17.38 -6.43 22.28
CA LYS A 302 16.32 -5.41 22.34
C LYS A 302 16.89 -4.04 22.76
N ALA A 303 18.01 -4.05 23.46
CA ALA A 303 18.71 -2.85 23.94
C ALA A 303 20.23 -3.02 23.83
N SER A 304 20.96 -1.92 24.01
CA SER A 304 22.43 -1.94 23.96
C SER A 304 23.02 -2.85 25.06
N ASN A 305 23.89 -3.75 24.68
CA ASN A 305 24.66 -4.57 25.64
C ASN A 305 25.79 -3.79 26.35
N SER A 306 25.94 -2.49 26.09
CA SER A 306 26.98 -1.65 26.71
C SER A 306 26.60 -1.19 28.12
N THR A 307 25.33 -1.30 28.51
CA THR A 307 24.82 -0.88 29.79
C THR A 307 24.24 -2.04 30.58
N PRO A 308 24.32 -2.02 31.94
CA PRO A 308 23.69 -3.05 32.75
C PRO A 308 22.18 -3.19 32.54
N GLU A 309 21.49 -2.06 32.33
CA GLU A 309 20.04 -1.98 32.06
C GLU A 309 19.72 -2.63 30.71
N GLY A 310 20.52 -2.32 29.68
CA GLY A 310 20.36 -2.91 28.35
C GLY A 310 20.60 -4.42 28.36
N LYS A 311 21.65 -4.89 29.05
CA LYS A 311 21.87 -6.29 29.27
C LYS A 311 20.70 -6.96 30.00
N ALA A 312 20.16 -6.30 31.05
CA ALA A 312 18.99 -6.80 31.75
C ALA A 312 17.77 -6.94 30.85
N ALA A 313 17.53 -5.96 29.96
CA ALA A 313 16.46 -5.99 28.96
C ALA A 313 16.68 -7.10 27.90
N ASN A 314 17.94 -7.39 27.56
CA ASN A 314 18.27 -8.44 26.61
C ASN A 314 18.11 -9.85 27.23
N ARG A 315 18.41 -10.02 28.51
CA ARG A 315 18.13 -11.26 29.26
C ARG A 315 16.64 -11.40 29.50
N ARG A 316 15.93 -11.92 28.53
CA ARG A 316 14.48 -12.08 28.57
C ARG A 316 14.04 -13.40 27.93
N THR A 317 12.82 -13.75 28.20
CA THR A 317 12.08 -14.75 27.43
C THR A 317 10.81 -14.11 26.91
N GLU A 318 10.51 -14.34 25.67
CA GLU A 318 9.31 -13.84 25.01
C GLU A 318 8.40 -15.02 24.65
N ILE A 319 7.13 -14.93 25.03
CA ILE A 319 6.10 -15.84 24.55
C ILE A 319 5.30 -15.07 23.52
N ILE A 320 5.34 -15.55 22.28
CA ILE A 320 4.75 -14.90 21.12
C ILE A 320 3.50 -15.69 20.74
N LEU A 321 2.36 -15.02 20.83
CA LEU A 321 1.07 -15.59 20.51
C LEU A 321 0.65 -15.07 19.12
N THR A 322 0.53 -15.98 18.18
CA THR A 322 0.20 -15.67 16.79
C THR A 322 -1.14 -16.31 16.44
N PRO A 323 -2.15 -15.54 15.97
CA PRO A 323 -3.38 -16.11 15.45
C PRO A 323 -3.10 -17.08 14.31
N ASN A 324 -3.81 -18.20 14.28
CA ASN A 324 -3.67 -19.17 13.20
C ASN A 324 -4.42 -18.70 11.95
N LEU A 325 -3.70 -18.03 11.04
CA LEU A 325 -4.22 -17.52 9.79
C LEU A 325 -4.84 -18.60 8.87
N ASN A 326 -4.52 -19.87 9.08
CA ASN A 326 -5.10 -20.96 8.28
C ASN A 326 -6.62 -21.09 8.46
N LYS A 327 -7.17 -20.72 9.62
CA LYS A 327 -8.62 -20.71 9.85
C LYS A 327 -9.27 -19.57 9.07
N LEU A 328 -8.68 -18.39 9.08
CA LEU A 328 -9.10 -17.23 8.28
C LEU A 328 -9.05 -17.50 6.77
N LEU A 329 -8.02 -18.23 6.31
CA LEU A 329 -7.90 -18.63 4.90
C LEU A 329 -8.90 -19.72 4.48
N HIS A 330 -9.40 -20.53 5.41
CA HIS A 330 -10.43 -21.54 5.15
C HIS A 330 -11.83 -20.92 5.07
N GLU A 331 -12.13 -19.90 5.86
CA GLU A 331 -13.40 -19.17 5.82
C GLU A 331 -13.54 -18.30 4.56
N VAL A 332 -12.42 -17.85 4.00
CA VAL A 332 -12.39 -17.09 2.72
C VAL A 332 -12.56 -17.99 1.49
N LYS A 333 -12.40 -19.31 1.62
CA LYS A 333 -12.54 -20.27 0.49
C LYS A 333 -13.90 -20.96 0.42
N GLN A 334 -14.81 -20.65 1.32
CA GLN A 334 -16.21 -21.06 1.28
C GLN A 334 -17.11 -19.90 0.82
#